data_bbb127ae214ec544681f256a32f401d3
#
_entry.id   bbb127ae214ec544681f256a32f401d3
#
_cell.length_a   1.000
_cell.length_b   1.000
_cell.length_c   1.000
_cell.angle_alpha   90.00
_cell.angle_beta   90.00
_cell.angle_gamma   90.00
#
_symmetry.space_group_name_H-M   'P 1'
#
loop_
_entity.id
_entity.type
_entity.pdbx_description
1 polymer ?
#
loop_
_entity_poly.entity_id
_entity_poly.type
_entity_poly.pdbx_seq_one_letter_code
_entity_poly.pdbx_strand_id
1 'polypeptide(L)'
;SLGKQLFIRGKRKITLTDEGIILRKRAEEVLQLIELTEKEITLNTNIEGEISIGSGENAAIDYLFINTNDLNKRYQNITYNLFNGDATEIMERLDHGLLDFGILIEPIDTDKYNSFHLPIKEYWGLLVPKNDELANLNIIHPQDLKGKNIIIPKRRELYLELKNWLLPNQHIIATYNLANHAALMVNRNMGYAFVLNDIVNLNDNLRFIIIDFTN
;
A
#
# COMPACT_ATOMS: atom_id res chain seq x y z
N SER A 1 16.42 -9.44 32.27
CA SER A 1 15.60 -8.26 32.60
C SER A 1 16.08 -7.08 31.75
N LEU A 2 15.21 -6.46 30.98
CA LEU A 2 15.51 -5.32 30.10
C LEU A 2 15.65 -4.00 30.88
N GLY A 3 15.41 -3.99 32.21
CA GLY A 3 15.47 -2.80 33.06
C GLY A 3 14.48 -1.68 32.70
N LYS A 4 13.48 -1.98 31.86
CA LYS A 4 12.45 -1.05 31.39
C LYS A 4 11.06 -1.48 31.80
N GLN A 5 10.21 -0.52 32.10
CA GLN A 5 8.81 -0.78 32.38
C GLN A 5 8.06 -0.93 31.05
N LEU A 6 7.37 -2.04 30.87
CA LEU A 6 6.66 -2.35 29.62
C LEU A 6 5.16 -2.08 29.69
N PHE A 7 4.60 -1.95 30.90
CA PHE A 7 3.19 -1.78 31.16
C PHE A 7 2.93 -0.65 32.16
N ILE A 8 1.89 0.12 31.92
CA ILE A 8 1.34 1.09 32.86
C ILE A 8 0.08 0.49 33.46
N ARG A 9 0.03 0.31 34.76
CA ARG A 9 -1.16 -0.18 35.47
C ARG A 9 -2.06 0.98 35.85
N GLY A 10 -3.18 1.14 35.15
CA GLY A 10 -4.24 2.03 35.52
C GLY A 10 -5.25 1.36 36.48
N LYS A 11 -6.17 2.14 37.05
CA LYS A 11 -7.19 1.61 37.98
C LYS A 11 -8.15 0.60 37.35
N ARG A 12 -8.37 0.64 36.03
CA ARG A 12 -9.32 -0.22 35.31
C ARG A 12 -8.75 -0.95 34.08
N LYS A 13 -7.55 -0.57 33.62
CA LYS A 13 -6.92 -1.20 32.44
C LYS A 13 -5.40 -1.12 32.56
N ILE A 14 -4.74 -2.05 31.87
CA ILE A 14 -3.30 -2.05 31.65
C ILE A 14 -3.07 -1.50 30.25
N THR A 15 -2.12 -0.57 30.09
CA THR A 15 -1.66 -0.05 28.80
C THR A 15 -0.17 -0.32 28.64
N LEU A 16 0.28 -0.45 27.39
CA LEU A 16 1.69 -0.57 27.10
C LEU A 16 2.38 0.80 27.22
N THR A 17 3.65 0.79 27.61
CA THR A 17 4.58 1.92 27.42
C THR A 17 5.06 1.94 25.96
N ASP A 18 5.80 2.97 25.55
CA ASP A 18 6.42 3.00 24.23
C ASP A 18 7.37 1.83 24.03
N GLU A 19 8.19 1.51 25.06
CA GLU A 19 9.05 0.32 25.05
C GLU A 19 8.23 -0.98 25.03
N GLY A 20 7.07 -1.00 25.67
CA GLY A 20 6.14 -2.13 25.63
C GLY A 20 5.55 -2.35 24.23
N ILE A 21 5.24 -1.28 23.51
CA ILE A 21 4.75 -1.34 22.12
C ILE A 21 5.83 -1.88 21.18
N ILE A 22 7.09 -1.38 21.33
CA ILE A 22 8.23 -1.85 20.56
C ILE A 22 8.48 -3.34 20.81
N LEU A 23 8.51 -3.75 22.08
CA LEU A 23 8.74 -5.14 22.43
C LEU A 23 7.63 -6.05 21.91
N ARG A 24 6.38 -5.61 21.99
CA ARG A 24 5.23 -6.37 21.46
C ARG A 24 5.39 -6.60 19.95
N LYS A 25 5.68 -5.55 19.17
CA LYS A 25 5.90 -5.65 17.72
C LYS A 25 6.99 -6.68 17.41
N ARG A 26 8.15 -6.58 18.08
CA ARG A 26 9.28 -7.50 17.85
C ARG A 26 9.00 -8.93 18.32
N ALA A 27 8.25 -9.11 19.41
CA ALA A 27 7.84 -10.43 19.88
C ALA A 27 6.87 -11.10 18.91
N GLU A 28 5.92 -10.35 18.33
CA GLU A 28 5.02 -10.85 17.29
C GLU A 28 5.80 -11.29 16.04
N GLU A 29 6.80 -10.53 15.59
CA GLU A 29 7.71 -10.90 14.48
C GLU A 29 8.49 -12.19 14.79
N VAL A 30 9.07 -12.32 15.98
CA VAL A 30 9.82 -13.52 16.40
C VAL A 30 8.92 -14.75 16.44
N LEU A 31 7.71 -14.63 16.99
CA LEU A 31 6.75 -15.75 17.03
C LEU A 31 6.35 -16.19 15.62
N GLN A 32 6.10 -15.25 14.73
CA GLN A 32 5.78 -15.54 13.34
C GLN A 32 6.94 -16.26 12.63
N LEU A 33 8.18 -15.83 12.87
CA LEU A 33 9.36 -16.50 12.31
C LEU A 33 9.54 -17.93 12.84
N ILE A 34 9.25 -18.17 14.14
CA ILE A 34 9.27 -19.53 14.70
C ILE A 34 8.25 -20.41 14.02
N GLU A 35 7.01 -19.93 13.83
CA GLU A 35 5.95 -20.67 13.15
C GLU A 35 6.32 -21.00 11.70
N LEU A 36 6.94 -20.05 10.96
CA LEU A 36 7.45 -20.29 9.60
C LEU A 36 8.54 -21.36 9.60
N THR A 37 9.50 -21.26 10.52
CA THR A 37 10.60 -22.22 10.62
C THR A 37 10.09 -23.64 10.92
N GLU A 38 9.11 -23.77 11.83
CA GLU A 38 8.49 -25.08 12.13
C GLU A 38 7.79 -25.65 10.91
N LYS A 39 7.06 -24.82 10.14
CA LYS A 39 6.42 -25.23 8.88
C LYS A 39 7.46 -25.71 7.85
N GLU A 40 8.54 -24.93 7.62
CA GLU A 40 9.60 -25.28 6.66
C GLU A 40 10.29 -26.61 6.98
N ILE A 41 10.56 -26.90 8.25
CA ILE A 41 11.22 -28.13 8.66
C ILE A 41 10.28 -29.35 8.51
N THR A 42 8.97 -29.14 8.64
CA THR A 42 7.96 -30.21 8.60
C THR A 42 7.41 -30.50 7.21
N LEU A 43 7.81 -29.73 6.18
CA LEU A 43 7.32 -29.89 4.81
C LEU A 43 7.60 -31.27 4.25
N ASN A 44 6.54 -31.98 3.88
CA ASN A 44 6.55 -33.21 3.12
C ASN A 44 6.82 -32.91 1.63
N THR A 45 7.09 -33.97 0.85
CA THR A 45 7.36 -33.92 -0.60
C THR A 45 6.21 -33.38 -1.47
N ASN A 46 5.07 -33.05 -0.90
CA ASN A 46 3.94 -32.43 -1.59
C ASN A 46 4.16 -30.90 -1.65
N ILE A 47 3.81 -30.30 -2.79
CA ILE A 47 3.82 -28.83 -2.94
C ILE A 47 2.61 -28.29 -2.19
N GLU A 48 2.86 -27.84 -0.97
CA GLU A 48 1.88 -27.27 -0.05
C GLU A 48 2.57 -26.22 0.85
N GLY A 49 1.81 -25.33 1.42
CA GLY A 49 2.32 -24.33 2.36
C GLY A 49 1.69 -22.97 2.15
N GLU A 50 2.24 -21.97 2.87
CA GLU A 50 1.79 -20.60 2.83
C GLU A 50 2.81 -19.75 2.07
N ILE A 51 2.33 -18.88 1.18
CA ILE A 51 3.12 -17.88 0.47
C ILE A 51 2.75 -16.51 1.05
N SER A 52 3.72 -15.86 1.69
CA SER A 52 3.54 -14.54 2.30
C SER A 52 3.96 -13.44 1.33
N ILE A 53 3.01 -12.57 0.94
CA ILE A 53 3.22 -11.54 -0.08
C ILE A 53 2.92 -10.17 0.52
N GLY A 54 3.92 -9.26 0.48
CA GLY A 54 3.74 -7.86 0.81
C GLY A 54 3.46 -7.02 -0.44
N SER A 55 2.46 -6.16 -0.37
CA SER A 55 2.16 -5.21 -1.45
C SER A 55 1.58 -3.92 -0.88
N GLY A 56 1.88 -2.79 -1.53
CA GLY A 56 1.05 -1.61 -1.38
C GLY A 56 -0.28 -1.76 -2.13
N GLU A 57 -1.16 -0.79 -2.04
CA GLU A 57 -2.33 -0.73 -2.94
C GLU A 57 -1.84 -0.39 -4.35
N ASN A 58 -1.86 -1.37 -5.25
CA ASN A 58 -1.52 -1.22 -6.68
C ASN A 58 -2.19 -2.32 -7.51
N ALA A 59 -2.30 -2.12 -8.81
CA ALA A 59 -2.93 -3.08 -9.72
C ALA A 59 -2.07 -4.33 -9.95
N ALA A 60 -0.79 -4.32 -9.58
CA ALA A 60 0.12 -5.43 -9.81
C ALA A 60 -0.26 -6.69 -9.01
N ILE A 61 -0.95 -6.53 -7.87
CA ILE A 61 -1.45 -7.66 -7.09
C ILE A 61 -2.51 -8.47 -7.87
N ASP A 62 -3.39 -7.80 -8.62
CA ASP A 62 -4.39 -8.48 -9.46
C ASP A 62 -3.71 -9.25 -10.59
N TYR A 63 -2.69 -8.66 -11.24
CA TYR A 63 -1.88 -9.36 -12.24
C TYR A 63 -1.24 -10.62 -11.67
N LEU A 64 -0.72 -10.57 -10.45
CA LEU A 64 -0.17 -11.76 -9.79
C LEU A 64 -1.25 -12.84 -9.66
N PHE A 65 -2.44 -12.51 -9.15
CA PHE A 65 -3.50 -13.49 -8.93
C PHE A 65 -4.08 -14.08 -10.21
N ILE A 66 -4.20 -13.29 -11.27
CA ILE A 66 -4.58 -13.81 -12.58
C ILE A 66 -3.60 -14.90 -13.03
N ASN A 67 -2.30 -14.66 -12.88
CA ASN A 67 -1.26 -15.58 -13.33
C ASN A 67 -1.04 -16.79 -12.40
N THR A 68 -1.36 -16.66 -11.11
CA THR A 68 -1.24 -17.75 -10.14
C THR A 68 -2.50 -18.60 -10.00
N ASN A 69 -3.61 -18.23 -10.65
CA ASN A 69 -4.86 -18.98 -10.57
C ASN A 69 -4.72 -20.43 -11.03
N ASP A 70 -3.90 -20.70 -12.05
CA ASP A 70 -3.65 -22.07 -12.51
C ASP A 70 -2.74 -22.86 -11.55
N LEU A 71 -1.88 -22.18 -10.80
CA LEU A 71 -1.10 -22.78 -9.71
C LEU A 71 -2.04 -23.32 -8.63
N ASN A 72 -3.04 -22.56 -8.23
CA ASN A 72 -4.01 -22.96 -7.21
C ASN A 72 -4.88 -24.16 -7.65
N LYS A 73 -5.18 -24.27 -8.94
CA LYS A 73 -5.91 -25.43 -9.47
C LYS A 73 -5.08 -26.71 -9.39
N ARG A 74 -3.75 -26.60 -9.52
CA ARG A 74 -2.82 -27.75 -9.47
C ARG A 74 -2.44 -28.13 -8.05
N TYR A 75 -2.28 -27.13 -7.17
CA TYR A 75 -1.77 -27.28 -5.81
C TYR A 75 -2.74 -26.67 -4.80
N GLN A 76 -3.78 -27.41 -4.46
CA GLN A 76 -4.90 -26.93 -3.63
C GLN A 76 -4.52 -26.64 -2.17
N ASN A 77 -3.34 -27.12 -1.73
CA ASN A 77 -2.85 -26.91 -0.37
C ASN A 77 -1.93 -25.69 -0.25
N ILE A 78 -1.80 -24.87 -1.31
CA ILE A 78 -1.13 -23.56 -1.22
C ILE A 78 -2.11 -22.55 -0.66
N THR A 79 -1.68 -21.82 0.36
CA THR A 79 -2.41 -20.68 0.95
C THR A 79 -1.61 -19.41 0.76
N TYR A 80 -2.28 -18.25 0.82
CA TYR A 80 -1.63 -16.95 0.68
C TYR A 80 -1.87 -16.11 1.93
N ASN A 81 -0.80 -15.51 2.44
CA ASN A 81 -0.85 -14.50 3.48
C ASN A 81 -0.50 -13.14 2.86
N LEU A 82 -1.46 -12.23 2.84
CA LEU A 82 -1.31 -10.93 2.18
C LEU A 82 -1.07 -9.84 3.22
N PHE A 83 0.08 -9.20 3.12
CA PHE A 83 0.44 -8.05 3.95
C PHE A 83 0.33 -6.76 3.14
N ASN A 84 -0.46 -5.81 3.63
CA ASN A 84 -0.54 -4.47 3.06
C ASN A 84 0.33 -3.51 3.87
N GLY A 85 1.30 -2.88 3.22
CA GLY A 85 2.21 -1.93 3.83
C GLY A 85 2.85 -0.99 2.81
N ASP A 86 3.59 -0.01 3.30
CA ASP A 86 4.43 0.80 2.43
C ASP A 86 5.73 0.06 2.05
N ALA A 87 6.50 0.65 1.12
CA ALA A 87 7.73 0.02 0.62
C ALA A 87 8.74 -0.27 1.75
N THR A 88 8.84 0.62 2.74
CA THR A 88 9.77 0.48 3.86
C THR A 88 9.37 -0.71 4.75
N GLU A 89 8.08 -0.80 5.09
CA GLU A 89 7.55 -1.90 5.90
C GLU A 89 7.68 -3.25 5.19
N ILE A 90 7.43 -3.29 3.88
CA ILE A 90 7.54 -4.51 3.07
C ILE A 90 9.01 -4.95 2.99
N MET A 91 9.94 -4.04 2.71
CA MET A 91 11.37 -4.36 2.65
C MET A 91 11.91 -4.81 4.02
N GLU A 92 11.51 -4.17 5.12
CA GLU A 92 11.88 -4.58 6.48
C GLU A 92 11.40 -6.03 6.77
N ARG A 93 10.20 -6.39 6.33
CA ARG A 93 9.66 -7.74 6.51
C ARG A 93 10.33 -8.77 5.61
N LEU A 94 10.69 -8.42 4.38
CA LEU A 94 11.51 -9.28 3.51
C LEU A 94 12.88 -9.54 4.13
N ASP A 95 13.55 -8.50 4.63
CA ASP A 95 14.86 -8.62 5.30
C ASP A 95 14.80 -9.55 6.54
N HIS A 96 13.65 -9.63 7.21
CA HIS A 96 13.43 -10.49 8.37
C HIS A 96 12.87 -11.88 8.01
N GLY A 97 12.68 -12.21 6.72
CA GLY A 97 12.10 -13.49 6.30
C GLY A 97 10.62 -13.66 6.67
N LEU A 98 9.89 -12.58 6.92
CA LEU A 98 8.46 -12.57 7.23
C LEU A 98 7.57 -12.47 5.98
N LEU A 99 8.18 -12.24 4.83
CA LEU A 99 7.55 -12.26 3.51
C LEU A 99 8.44 -13.03 2.54
N ASP A 100 7.83 -13.79 1.65
CA ASP A 100 8.50 -14.47 0.55
C ASP A 100 8.67 -13.55 -0.65
N PHE A 101 7.69 -12.69 -0.88
CA PHE A 101 7.66 -11.75 -2.01
C PHE A 101 7.20 -10.36 -1.58
N GLY A 102 7.74 -9.33 -2.27
CA GLY A 102 7.28 -7.95 -2.17
C GLY A 102 6.93 -7.39 -3.54
N ILE A 103 5.75 -6.79 -3.69
CA ILE A 103 5.36 -6.05 -4.88
C ILE A 103 5.45 -4.57 -4.55
N LEU A 104 6.36 -3.88 -5.21
CA LEU A 104 6.72 -2.50 -4.90
C LEU A 104 6.69 -1.63 -6.15
N ILE A 105 6.41 -0.34 -5.97
CA ILE A 105 6.42 0.67 -7.03
C ILE A 105 7.77 1.38 -6.99
N GLU A 106 8.43 1.49 -8.12
CA GLU A 106 9.70 2.22 -8.27
C GLU A 106 9.53 3.74 -7.99
N PRO A 107 10.61 4.42 -7.57
CA PRO A 107 11.98 3.94 -7.37
C PRO A 107 12.18 3.23 -6.02
N ILE A 108 12.90 2.10 -6.02
CA ILE A 108 13.30 1.34 -4.83
C ILE A 108 14.71 0.78 -5.03
N ASP A 109 15.42 0.59 -3.92
CA ASP A 109 16.71 -0.11 -3.92
C ASP A 109 16.46 -1.62 -3.86
N THR A 110 16.82 -2.33 -4.94
CA THR A 110 16.65 -3.78 -5.07
C THR A 110 17.95 -4.56 -5.01
N ASP A 111 19.08 -3.94 -4.73
CA ASP A 111 20.42 -4.58 -4.79
C ASP A 111 20.55 -5.83 -3.92
N LYS A 112 19.74 -5.93 -2.85
CA LYS A 112 19.73 -7.07 -1.94
C LYS A 112 18.82 -8.22 -2.37
N TYR A 113 17.96 -8.03 -3.37
CA TYR A 113 16.88 -8.95 -3.70
C TYR A 113 17.00 -9.47 -5.13
N ASN A 114 16.49 -10.67 -5.37
CA ASN A 114 16.18 -11.10 -6.71
C ASN A 114 14.92 -10.38 -7.18
N SER A 115 15.06 -9.43 -8.07
CA SER A 115 13.95 -8.60 -8.55
C SER A 115 13.70 -8.78 -10.04
N PHE A 116 12.46 -8.58 -10.46
CA PHE A 116 12.07 -8.51 -11.86
C PHE A 116 10.93 -7.50 -12.04
N HIS A 117 10.93 -6.85 -13.20
CA HIS A 117 9.90 -5.89 -13.53
C HIS A 117 8.63 -6.60 -14.02
N LEU A 118 7.49 -6.27 -13.43
CA LEU A 118 6.21 -6.71 -13.96
C LEU A 118 5.85 -5.89 -15.21
N PRO A 119 5.23 -6.50 -16.24
CA PRO A 119 4.84 -5.80 -17.46
C PRO A 119 3.56 -4.95 -17.26
N ILE A 120 3.54 -4.18 -16.19
CA ILE A 120 2.42 -3.32 -15.80
C ILE A 120 2.93 -1.89 -15.77
N LYS A 121 2.13 -0.98 -16.29
CA LYS A 121 2.38 0.45 -16.18
C LYS A 121 1.26 1.08 -15.39
N GLU A 122 1.61 1.76 -14.32
CA GLU A 122 0.69 2.56 -13.54
C GLU A 122 0.85 4.03 -13.87
N TYR A 123 -0.26 4.74 -13.86
CA TYR A 123 -0.34 6.16 -14.19
C TYR A 123 -0.99 6.91 -13.05
N TRP A 124 -0.43 8.05 -12.71
CA TRP A 124 -1.09 8.98 -11.82
C TRP A 124 -2.31 9.61 -12.50
N GLY A 125 -3.34 9.78 -11.73
CA GLY A 125 -4.54 10.50 -12.14
C GLY A 125 -5.24 11.14 -10.97
N LEU A 126 -6.28 11.87 -11.32
CA LEU A 126 -7.16 12.53 -10.38
C LEU A 126 -8.48 11.75 -10.29
N LEU A 127 -8.85 11.41 -9.06
CA LEU A 127 -10.17 10.89 -8.76
C LEU A 127 -11.12 12.07 -8.51
N VAL A 128 -12.19 12.13 -9.27
CA VAL A 128 -13.17 13.22 -9.24
C VAL A 128 -14.60 12.67 -9.12
N PRO A 129 -15.54 13.43 -8.55
CA PRO A 129 -16.95 13.07 -8.64
C PRO A 129 -17.40 13.07 -10.10
N LYS A 130 -18.20 12.08 -10.52
CA LYS A 130 -18.65 11.92 -11.91
C LYS A 130 -19.47 13.11 -12.43
N ASN A 131 -20.14 13.83 -11.53
CA ASN A 131 -20.95 14.99 -11.85
C ASN A 131 -20.18 16.32 -11.79
N ASP A 132 -18.87 16.27 -11.55
CA ASP A 132 -18.00 17.46 -11.51
C ASP A 132 -17.61 17.90 -12.94
N GLU A 133 -17.33 19.18 -13.10
CA GLU A 133 -16.86 19.76 -14.37
C GLU A 133 -15.57 19.09 -14.88
N LEU A 134 -14.65 18.77 -13.94
CA LEU A 134 -13.39 18.08 -14.26
C LEU A 134 -13.63 16.70 -14.85
N ALA A 135 -14.76 16.05 -14.54
CA ALA A 135 -15.08 14.74 -15.09
C ALA A 135 -15.25 14.74 -16.62
N ASN A 136 -15.39 15.88 -17.25
CA ASN A 136 -15.48 16.00 -18.71
C ASN A 136 -14.10 16.13 -19.39
N LEU A 137 -13.04 16.30 -18.62
CA LEU A 137 -11.67 16.40 -19.14
C LEU A 137 -11.11 15.00 -19.44
N ASN A 138 -10.21 14.94 -20.43
CA ASN A 138 -9.46 13.71 -20.73
C ASN A 138 -8.12 13.68 -20.00
N ILE A 139 -7.55 14.85 -19.73
CA ILE A 139 -6.26 15.03 -19.04
C ILE A 139 -6.43 16.21 -18.09
N ILE A 140 -5.87 16.10 -16.88
CA ILE A 140 -5.85 17.17 -15.89
C ILE A 140 -4.49 17.88 -15.94
N HIS A 141 -4.54 19.20 -15.97
CA HIS A 141 -3.38 20.08 -15.82
C HIS A 141 -3.43 20.81 -14.47
N PRO A 142 -2.27 21.32 -13.96
CA PRO A 142 -2.24 22.04 -12.67
C PRO A 142 -3.24 23.20 -12.58
N GLN A 143 -3.47 23.93 -13.68
CA GLN A 143 -4.38 25.08 -13.74
C GLN A 143 -5.84 24.70 -13.48
N ASP A 144 -6.26 23.47 -13.85
CA ASP A 144 -7.62 22.98 -13.65
C ASP A 144 -7.94 22.82 -12.15
N LEU A 145 -6.89 22.70 -11.32
CA LEU A 145 -6.99 22.48 -9.89
C LEU A 145 -6.91 23.78 -9.08
N LYS A 146 -6.81 24.92 -9.74
CA LYS A 146 -6.73 26.23 -9.05
C LYS A 146 -7.89 26.43 -8.09
N GLY A 147 -7.56 26.67 -6.81
CA GLY A 147 -8.55 26.89 -5.75
C GLY A 147 -9.33 25.66 -5.29
N LYS A 148 -9.00 24.48 -5.80
CA LYS A 148 -9.65 23.21 -5.42
C LYS A 148 -8.91 22.55 -4.24
N ASN A 149 -9.63 21.82 -3.42
CA ASN A 149 -9.11 21.03 -2.32
C ASN A 149 -8.48 19.75 -2.84
N ILE A 150 -7.24 19.44 -2.45
CA ILE A 150 -6.48 18.30 -2.94
C ILE A 150 -6.17 17.33 -1.82
N ILE A 151 -6.24 16.05 -2.14
CA ILE A 151 -5.92 14.90 -1.29
C ILE A 151 -4.80 14.13 -1.97
N ILE A 152 -3.68 13.88 -1.28
CA ILE A 152 -2.49 13.27 -1.87
C ILE A 152 -1.96 12.10 -1.01
N PRO A 153 -1.19 11.15 -1.61
CA PRO A 153 -0.59 10.08 -0.84
C PRO A 153 0.41 10.61 0.18
N LYS A 154 0.52 9.93 1.33
CA LYS A 154 1.42 10.29 2.43
C LYS A 154 2.88 9.95 2.13
N ARG A 155 3.16 8.98 1.25
CA ARG A 155 4.52 8.55 0.91
C ARG A 155 5.33 9.75 0.43
N ARG A 156 6.49 9.97 1.07
CA ARG A 156 7.25 11.23 0.94
C ARG A 156 7.69 11.51 -0.50
N GLU A 157 8.17 10.50 -1.21
CA GLU A 157 8.66 10.62 -2.58
C GLU A 157 7.52 11.04 -3.51
N LEU A 158 6.39 10.34 -3.42
CA LEU A 158 5.19 10.63 -4.20
C LEU A 158 4.58 11.99 -3.82
N TYR A 159 4.59 12.31 -2.54
CA TYR A 159 4.15 13.62 -2.05
C TYR A 159 4.96 14.75 -2.67
N LEU A 160 6.30 14.63 -2.72
CA LEU A 160 7.18 15.65 -3.28
C LEU A 160 7.00 15.78 -4.79
N GLU A 161 6.86 14.68 -5.51
CA GLU A 161 6.61 14.66 -6.94
C GLU A 161 5.31 15.39 -7.29
N LEU A 162 4.20 15.01 -6.66
CA LEU A 162 2.89 15.64 -6.86
C LEU A 162 2.88 17.10 -6.42
N LYS A 163 3.55 17.42 -5.30
CA LYS A 163 3.63 18.79 -4.81
C LYS A 163 4.38 19.72 -5.77
N ASN A 164 5.42 19.22 -6.44
CA ASN A 164 6.17 19.97 -7.45
C ASN A 164 5.34 20.20 -8.73
N TRP A 165 4.46 19.27 -9.06
CA TRP A 165 3.54 19.38 -10.20
C TRP A 165 2.38 20.37 -9.92
N LEU A 166 1.91 20.45 -8.68
CA LEU A 166 0.81 21.34 -8.28
C LEU A 166 1.21 22.82 -8.33
N LEU A 167 0.21 23.68 -8.52
CA LEU A 167 0.41 25.14 -8.44
C LEU A 167 0.91 25.55 -7.03
N PRO A 168 1.72 26.61 -6.95
CA PRO A 168 2.07 27.21 -5.66
C PRO A 168 0.81 27.55 -4.84
N ASN A 169 0.87 27.25 -3.54
CA ASN A 169 -0.23 27.49 -2.58
C ASN A 169 -1.51 26.65 -2.84
N GLN A 170 -1.39 25.53 -3.53
CA GLN A 170 -2.50 24.58 -3.66
C GLN A 170 -2.94 24.07 -2.28
N HIS A 171 -4.24 24.05 -2.03
CA HIS A 171 -4.80 23.64 -0.74
C HIS A 171 -4.85 22.11 -0.62
N ILE A 172 -3.90 21.54 0.12
CA ILE A 172 -3.87 20.13 0.44
C ILE A 172 -4.63 19.94 1.76
N ILE A 173 -5.79 19.32 1.70
CA ILE A 173 -6.67 19.12 2.87
C ILE A 173 -6.43 17.82 3.61
N ALA A 174 -5.86 16.81 2.93
CA ALA A 174 -5.57 15.52 3.53
C ALA A 174 -4.42 14.80 2.83
N THR A 175 -3.77 13.93 3.60
CA THR A 175 -2.86 12.92 3.09
C THR A 175 -3.40 11.53 3.44
N TYR A 176 -3.15 10.53 2.60
CA TYR A 176 -3.65 9.17 2.79
C TYR A 176 -2.54 8.12 2.62
N ASN A 177 -2.72 6.97 3.22
CA ASN A 177 -1.95 5.74 2.98
C ASN A 177 -2.80 4.65 2.29
N LEU A 178 -4.13 4.76 2.36
CA LEU A 178 -5.08 3.87 1.70
C LEU A 178 -5.93 4.67 0.70
N ALA A 179 -5.81 4.36 -0.59
CA ALA A 179 -6.51 5.08 -1.67
C ALA A 179 -8.04 5.00 -1.54
N ASN A 180 -8.56 3.91 -0.98
CA ASN A 180 -9.99 3.80 -0.71
C ASN A 180 -10.51 4.85 0.29
N HIS A 181 -9.70 5.27 1.27
CA HIS A 181 -10.10 6.37 2.17
C HIS A 181 -10.16 7.71 1.43
N ALA A 182 -9.21 7.96 0.52
CA ALA A 182 -9.26 9.14 -0.34
C ALA A 182 -10.50 9.14 -1.24
N ALA A 183 -10.85 7.98 -1.83
CA ALA A 183 -12.04 7.81 -2.63
C ALA A 183 -13.34 8.12 -1.84
N LEU A 184 -13.43 7.71 -0.57
CA LEU A 184 -14.55 8.07 0.30
C LEU A 184 -14.66 9.59 0.51
N MET A 185 -13.54 10.30 0.67
CA MET A 185 -13.55 11.77 0.79
C MET A 185 -14.03 12.43 -0.51
N VAL A 186 -13.57 11.94 -1.67
CA VAL A 186 -14.03 12.44 -2.98
C VAL A 186 -15.52 12.20 -3.16
N ASN A 187 -16.04 11.01 -2.81
CA ASN A 187 -17.48 10.69 -2.83
C ASN A 187 -18.32 11.64 -1.96
N ARG A 188 -17.72 12.26 -0.96
CA ARG A 188 -18.38 13.26 -0.08
C ARG A 188 -18.13 14.70 -0.52
N ASN A 189 -17.59 14.91 -1.73
CA ASN A 189 -17.26 16.23 -2.28
C ASN A 189 -16.32 17.05 -1.38
N MET A 190 -15.44 16.41 -0.62
CA MET A 190 -14.48 17.10 0.23
C MET A 190 -13.30 17.66 -0.57
N GLY A 191 -12.96 17.04 -1.69
CA GLY A 191 -11.84 17.41 -2.56
C GLY A 191 -11.61 16.38 -3.67
N TYR A 192 -10.47 16.49 -4.31
CA TYR A 192 -10.03 15.66 -5.42
C TYR A 192 -8.78 14.89 -5.01
N ALA A 193 -8.72 13.61 -5.31
CA ALA A 193 -7.62 12.76 -4.84
C ALA A 193 -6.70 12.33 -5.98
N PHE A 194 -5.40 12.52 -5.81
CA PHE A 194 -4.39 11.89 -6.65
C PHE A 194 -4.28 10.42 -6.27
N VAL A 195 -4.48 9.55 -7.24
CA VAL A 195 -4.36 8.09 -7.09
C VAL A 195 -3.69 7.50 -8.32
N LEU A 196 -3.15 6.29 -8.20
CA LEU A 196 -2.77 5.50 -9.37
C LEU A 196 -4.02 4.89 -10.01
N ASN A 197 -3.95 4.59 -11.30
CA ASN A 197 -5.03 3.88 -11.98
C ASN A 197 -5.27 2.50 -11.35
N ASP A 198 -6.50 2.03 -11.45
CA ASP A 198 -6.94 0.67 -11.09
C ASP A 198 -6.77 0.24 -9.62
N ILE A 199 -6.35 1.16 -8.72
CA ILE A 199 -6.24 0.85 -7.28
C ILE A 199 -7.53 1.12 -6.49
N VAL A 200 -8.42 1.92 -7.04
CA VAL A 200 -9.73 2.20 -6.46
C VAL A 200 -10.81 1.59 -7.34
N ASN A 201 -11.68 0.79 -6.73
CA ASN A 201 -12.86 0.33 -7.44
C ASN A 201 -13.79 1.52 -7.73
N LEU A 202 -13.79 1.96 -9.00
CA LEU A 202 -14.61 3.07 -9.46
C LEU A 202 -16.07 2.64 -9.41
N ASN A 203 -16.82 3.18 -8.46
CA ASN A 203 -18.28 3.07 -8.45
C ASN A 203 -18.90 4.07 -9.44
N ASP A 204 -20.23 4.02 -9.60
CA ASP A 204 -20.97 4.89 -10.53
C ASP A 204 -20.84 6.39 -10.24
N ASN A 205 -20.26 6.78 -9.09
CA ASN A 205 -20.15 8.17 -8.65
C ASN A 205 -18.77 8.80 -8.87
N LEU A 206 -17.75 8.01 -9.22
CA LEU A 206 -16.38 8.47 -9.36
C LEU A 206 -15.87 8.26 -10.80
N ARG A 207 -14.95 9.14 -11.21
CA ARG A 207 -14.19 9.02 -12.44
C ARG A 207 -12.71 9.25 -12.16
N PHE A 208 -11.87 8.43 -12.81
CA PHE A 208 -10.42 8.61 -12.84
C PHE A 208 -10.03 9.34 -14.12
N ILE A 209 -9.17 10.34 -14.02
CA ILE A 209 -8.68 11.14 -15.16
C ILE A 209 -7.17 11.23 -15.04
N ILE A 210 -6.46 10.90 -16.11
CA ILE A 210 -4.99 10.93 -16.15
C ILE A 210 -4.49 12.37 -15.94
N ILE A 211 -3.36 12.49 -15.25
CA ILE A 211 -2.61 13.76 -15.16
C ILE A 211 -1.40 13.71 -16.09
N ASP A 212 -1.01 14.85 -16.60
CA ASP A 212 0.17 15.00 -17.44
C ASP A 212 1.34 15.55 -16.61
N PHE A 213 2.39 14.75 -16.47
CA PHE A 213 3.65 15.14 -15.80
C PHE A 213 4.67 15.78 -16.75
N THR A 214 4.37 15.96 -18.04
CA THR A 214 5.34 16.41 -19.06
C THR A 214 5.61 17.91 -19.06
N ASN A 215 5.35 18.65 -17.96
CA ASN A 215 5.68 20.07 -17.85
C ASN A 215 6.81 20.31 -16.87
#